data_b2b0bb49b0e9eeb9ca5379dc4bace219
#
_entry.id   b2b0bb49b0e9eeb9ca5379dc4bace219
#
_cell.length_a   1.000
_cell.length_b   1.000
_cell.length_c   1.000
_cell.angle_alpha   90.00
_cell.angle_beta   90.00
_cell.angle_gamma   90.00
#
_symmetry.space_group_name_H-M   'P 1'
#
loop_
_entity.id
_entity.type
_entity.pdbx_description
1 polymer ?
#
loop_
_entity_poly.entity_id
_entity_poly.type
_entity_poly.pdbx_seq_one_letter_code
_entity_poly.pdbx_strand_id
1 'polypeptide(L)'
;MEFDGWTVLLLKRRRGGPVRSDAESAALQDAHLAFLARLHAQGHLLAAGPAKGPSGSDVVGVCIYRGSVEEARARASDDPWVKAGELEFELFSWSVPSGTVRFEPSRFPHSMADVEGP
;
A
#
# COMPACT_ATOMS: atom_id res chain seq x y z
N MET A 1 4.81 14.84 -26.65
CA MET A 1 5.46 14.59 -25.35
C MET A 1 5.01 13.23 -24.82
N GLU A 2 5.96 12.46 -24.29
CA GLU A 2 5.66 11.17 -23.70
C GLU A 2 5.45 11.26 -22.20
N PHE A 3 4.60 10.39 -21.67
CA PHE A 3 4.31 10.29 -20.25
C PHE A 3 4.53 8.87 -19.77
N ASP A 4 5.01 8.75 -18.55
CA ASP A 4 5.02 7.48 -17.83
C ASP A 4 3.76 7.43 -16.97
N GLY A 5 3.18 6.25 -16.84
CA GLY A 5 1.95 6.06 -16.07
C GLY A 5 2.06 4.98 -15.02
N TRP A 6 1.43 5.22 -13.90
CA TRP A 6 1.31 4.28 -12.79
C TRP A 6 -0.08 4.34 -12.21
N THR A 7 -0.37 3.47 -11.27
CA THR A 7 -1.59 3.53 -10.47
C THR A 7 -1.22 3.90 -9.04
N VAL A 8 -1.81 4.99 -8.55
CA VAL A 8 -1.67 5.40 -7.15
C VAL A 8 -2.84 4.83 -6.37
N LEU A 9 -2.52 4.21 -5.24
CA LEU A 9 -3.51 3.69 -4.32
C LEU A 9 -3.41 4.44 -3.00
N LEU A 10 -4.53 4.97 -2.53
CA LEU A 10 -4.65 5.52 -1.19
C LEU A 10 -5.34 4.48 -0.31
N LEU A 11 -4.64 4.03 0.73
CA LEU A 11 -5.24 3.19 1.77
C LEU A 11 -5.95 4.10 2.76
N LYS A 12 -7.17 3.72 3.11
CA LYS A 12 -8.03 4.51 3.97
C LYS A 12 -8.60 3.63 5.08
N ARG A 13 -8.68 4.21 6.27
CA ARG A 13 -9.35 3.55 7.39
C ARG A 13 -10.84 3.42 7.08
N ARG A 14 -11.36 2.23 7.23
CA ARG A 14 -12.77 1.97 7.09
C ARG A 14 -13.44 2.18 8.45
N ARG A 15 -14.41 3.11 8.51
CA ARG A 15 -15.15 3.40 9.74
C ARG A 15 -16.13 2.28 10.01
N GLY A 16 -16.34 1.98 11.31
CA GLY A 16 -17.27 0.96 11.73
C GLY A 16 -16.78 -0.47 11.54
N GLY A 17 -15.49 -0.63 11.33
CA GLY A 17 -14.89 -1.96 11.24
C GLY A 17 -14.88 -2.70 12.57
N PRO A 18 -14.52 -3.99 12.57
CA PRO A 18 -14.51 -4.79 13.79
C PRO A 18 -13.47 -4.29 14.79
N VAL A 19 -13.78 -4.43 16.07
CA VAL A 19 -12.83 -4.14 17.15
C VAL A 19 -11.94 -5.37 17.31
N ARG A 20 -10.62 -5.17 17.30
CA ARG A 20 -9.63 -6.24 17.41
C ARG A 20 -8.73 -6.03 18.60
N SER A 21 -8.19 -7.12 19.14
CA SER A 21 -7.17 -7.07 20.18
C SER A 21 -5.85 -6.52 19.60
N ASP A 22 -4.98 -6.05 20.47
CA ASP A 22 -3.65 -5.59 20.07
C ASP A 22 -2.86 -6.71 19.38
N ALA A 23 -2.99 -7.95 19.86
CA ALA A 23 -2.32 -9.11 19.24
C ALA A 23 -2.86 -9.39 17.83
N GLU A 24 -4.17 -9.30 17.62
CA GLU A 24 -4.77 -9.47 16.30
C GLU A 24 -4.32 -8.38 15.34
N SER A 25 -4.31 -7.12 15.80
CA SER A 25 -3.85 -5.99 15.01
C SER A 25 -2.37 -6.11 14.64
N ALA A 26 -1.53 -6.54 15.58
CA ALA A 26 -0.10 -6.76 15.32
C ALA A 26 0.11 -7.86 14.27
N ALA A 27 -0.64 -8.95 14.35
CA ALA A 27 -0.56 -10.03 13.37
C ALA A 27 -0.99 -9.57 11.97
N LEU A 28 -2.06 -8.77 11.89
CA LEU A 28 -2.52 -8.21 10.62
C LEU A 28 -1.50 -7.24 10.02
N GLN A 29 -0.86 -6.42 10.85
CA GLN A 29 0.18 -5.50 10.40
C GLN A 29 1.39 -6.24 9.84
N ASP A 30 1.85 -7.30 10.51
CA ASP A 30 2.94 -8.13 10.00
C ASP A 30 2.56 -8.79 8.68
N ALA A 31 1.34 -9.31 8.57
CA ALA A 31 0.86 -9.93 7.34
C ALA A 31 0.76 -8.90 6.19
N HIS A 32 0.31 -7.68 6.49
CA HIS A 32 0.25 -6.58 5.54
C HIS A 32 1.64 -6.22 5.01
N LEU A 33 2.63 -6.08 5.90
CA LEU A 33 4.00 -5.76 5.50
C LEU A 33 4.60 -6.87 4.63
N ALA A 34 4.41 -8.13 5.00
CA ALA A 34 4.87 -9.27 4.21
C ALA A 34 4.21 -9.29 2.82
N PHE A 35 2.92 -8.96 2.75
CA PHE A 35 2.18 -8.83 1.50
C PHE A 35 2.78 -7.76 0.58
N LEU A 36 3.04 -6.56 1.10
CA LEU A 36 3.65 -5.48 0.33
C LEU A 36 5.06 -5.85 -0.14
N ALA A 37 5.86 -6.45 0.73
CA ALA A 37 7.22 -6.89 0.40
C ALA A 37 7.22 -7.90 -0.75
N ARG A 38 6.28 -8.85 -0.74
CA ARG A 38 6.14 -9.84 -1.80
C ARG A 38 5.78 -9.18 -3.14
N LEU A 39 4.81 -8.27 -3.14
CA LEU A 39 4.43 -7.55 -4.36
C LEU A 39 5.58 -6.70 -4.90
N HIS A 40 6.37 -6.09 -4.02
CA HIS A 40 7.54 -5.31 -4.42
C HIS A 40 8.60 -6.22 -5.04
N ALA A 41 8.89 -7.34 -4.43
CA ALA A 41 9.85 -8.31 -4.96
C ALA A 41 9.43 -8.85 -6.32
N GLN A 42 8.13 -8.96 -6.58
CA GLN A 42 7.57 -9.39 -7.86
C GLN A 42 7.54 -8.28 -8.91
N GLY A 43 7.88 -7.04 -8.54
CA GLY A 43 7.89 -5.89 -9.45
C GLY A 43 6.53 -5.22 -9.67
N HIS A 44 5.52 -5.63 -8.94
CA HIS A 44 4.17 -5.05 -9.08
C HIS A 44 3.97 -3.78 -8.25
N LEU A 45 4.57 -3.72 -7.09
CA LEU A 45 4.51 -2.58 -6.19
C LEU A 45 5.83 -1.83 -6.23
N LEU A 46 5.79 -0.57 -6.62
CA LEU A 46 7.00 0.23 -6.83
C LEU A 46 7.40 0.99 -5.57
N ALA A 47 6.43 1.49 -4.83
CA ALA A 47 6.66 2.21 -3.58
C ALA A 47 5.43 2.06 -2.69
N ALA A 48 5.63 2.07 -1.39
CA ALA A 48 4.54 2.03 -0.42
C ALA A 48 5.03 2.57 0.91
N GLY A 49 4.15 3.24 1.62
CA GLY A 49 4.47 3.72 2.95
C GLY A 49 3.26 4.31 3.66
N PRO A 50 3.36 4.44 4.99
CA PRO A 50 2.32 5.10 5.74
C PRO A 50 2.25 6.58 5.35
N ALA A 51 1.04 7.11 5.34
CA ALA A 51 0.79 8.52 5.09
C ALA A 51 -0.05 9.09 6.22
N LYS A 52 0.22 10.33 6.55
CA LYS A 52 -0.50 11.02 7.61
C LYS A 52 -1.03 12.34 7.05
N GLY A 53 -2.34 12.43 6.94
CA GLY A 53 -3.02 13.63 6.47
C GLY A 53 -3.43 14.56 7.60
N PRO A 54 -4.18 15.61 7.26
CA PRO A 54 -4.74 16.52 8.26
C PRO A 54 -5.72 15.80 9.18
N SER A 55 -6.00 16.42 10.32
CA SER A 55 -6.98 15.90 11.28
C SER A 55 -8.31 15.60 10.57
N GLY A 56 -8.86 14.42 10.82
CA GLY A 56 -10.09 13.94 10.20
C GLY A 56 -9.91 13.20 8.88
N SER A 57 -8.69 13.14 8.33
CA SER A 57 -8.42 12.33 7.14
C SER A 57 -8.44 10.85 7.49
N ASP A 58 -9.05 10.06 6.62
CA ASP A 58 -9.06 8.60 6.75
C ASP A 58 -7.85 7.94 6.05
N VAL A 59 -7.05 8.71 5.30
CA VAL A 59 -5.89 8.18 4.58
C VAL A 59 -4.81 7.73 5.57
N VAL A 60 -4.35 6.51 5.43
CA VAL A 60 -3.31 5.92 6.29
C VAL A 60 -2.09 5.44 5.51
N GLY A 61 -2.17 5.34 4.20
CA GLY A 61 -1.04 4.89 3.39
C GLY A 61 -1.17 5.27 1.93
N VAL A 62 -0.03 5.25 1.25
CA VAL A 62 0.06 5.48 -0.20
C VAL A 62 0.88 4.35 -0.81
N CYS A 63 0.38 3.80 -1.91
CA CYS A 63 1.09 2.79 -2.68
C CYS A 63 1.14 3.22 -4.14
N ILE A 64 2.25 2.93 -4.81
CA ILE A 64 2.40 3.14 -6.25
C ILE A 64 2.55 1.78 -6.91
N TYR A 65 1.61 1.44 -7.77
CA TYR A 65 1.59 0.17 -8.49
C TYR A 65 2.00 0.35 -9.94
N ARG A 66 2.76 -0.61 -10.44
CA ARG A 66 2.98 -0.77 -11.88
C ARG A 66 1.71 -1.34 -12.50
N GLY A 67 1.38 -0.88 -13.71
CA GLY A 67 0.26 -1.42 -14.46
C GLY A 67 -1.02 -0.62 -14.32
N SER A 68 -2.10 -1.19 -14.79
CA SER A 68 -3.40 -0.54 -14.86
C SER A 68 -4.10 -0.47 -13.51
N VAL A 69 -5.12 0.40 -13.43
CA VAL A 69 -6.00 0.48 -12.27
C VAL A 69 -6.63 -0.89 -11.95
N GLU A 70 -7.04 -1.63 -12.96
CA GLU A 70 -7.67 -2.95 -12.76
C GLU A 70 -6.69 -3.99 -12.22
N GLU A 71 -5.44 -3.97 -12.70
CA GLU A 71 -4.38 -4.84 -12.17
C GLU A 71 -4.08 -4.51 -10.71
N ALA A 72 -3.97 -3.23 -10.39
CA ALA A 72 -3.73 -2.78 -9.02
C ALA A 72 -4.90 -3.15 -8.10
N ARG A 73 -6.13 -3.01 -8.58
CA ARG A 73 -7.33 -3.40 -7.83
C ARG A 73 -7.30 -4.89 -7.46
N ALA A 74 -7.01 -5.73 -8.44
CA ALA A 74 -6.96 -7.17 -8.22
C ALA A 74 -5.91 -7.55 -7.17
N ARG A 75 -4.72 -6.92 -7.22
CA ARG A 75 -3.65 -7.20 -6.27
C ARG A 75 -3.95 -6.65 -4.88
N ALA A 76 -4.38 -5.40 -4.79
CA ALA A 76 -4.64 -4.73 -3.51
C ALA A 76 -5.80 -5.36 -2.74
N SER A 77 -6.74 -5.98 -3.43
CA SER A 77 -7.87 -6.67 -2.79
C SER A 77 -7.43 -7.86 -1.93
N ASP A 78 -6.20 -8.35 -2.13
CA ASP A 78 -5.63 -9.44 -1.33
C ASP A 78 -4.86 -8.94 -0.09
N ASP A 79 -4.77 -7.65 0.13
CA ASP A 79 -4.14 -7.09 1.33
C ASP A 79 -4.87 -7.62 2.58
N PRO A 80 -4.14 -8.19 3.56
CA PRO A 80 -4.75 -8.71 4.78
C PRO A 80 -5.63 -7.70 5.53
N TRP A 81 -5.22 -6.43 5.59
CA TRP A 81 -6.02 -5.39 6.23
C TRP A 81 -7.32 -5.11 5.47
N VAL A 82 -7.28 -5.17 4.15
CA VAL A 82 -8.46 -5.00 3.30
C VAL A 82 -9.42 -6.18 3.45
N LYS A 83 -8.88 -7.40 3.42
CA LYS A 83 -9.68 -8.62 3.63
C LYS A 83 -10.33 -8.66 5.00
N ALA A 84 -9.64 -8.12 6.01
CA ALA A 84 -10.16 -8.06 7.36
C ALA A 84 -11.24 -6.99 7.55
N GLY A 85 -11.50 -6.16 6.54
CA GLY A 85 -12.50 -5.09 6.62
C GLY A 85 -12.07 -3.85 7.39
N GLU A 86 -10.78 -3.73 7.70
CA GLU A 86 -10.22 -2.60 8.44
C GLU A 86 -9.83 -1.42 7.55
N LEU A 87 -9.36 -1.74 6.34
CA LEU A 87 -8.96 -0.74 5.36
C LEU A 87 -9.74 -0.94 4.06
N GLU A 88 -9.89 0.17 3.35
CA GLU A 88 -10.39 0.21 1.99
C GLU A 88 -9.43 1.06 1.18
N PHE A 89 -9.63 1.17 -0.12
CA PHE A 89 -8.70 1.92 -0.95
C PHE A 89 -9.39 2.65 -2.09
N GLU A 90 -8.74 3.72 -2.54
CA GLU A 90 -9.08 4.43 -3.77
C GLU A 90 -7.91 4.31 -4.73
N LEU A 91 -8.22 4.20 -6.01
CA LEU A 91 -7.24 4.04 -7.07
C LEU A 91 -7.30 5.21 -8.03
N PHE A 92 -6.11 5.68 -8.43
CA PHE A 92 -5.97 6.80 -9.36
C PHE A 92 -4.97 6.42 -10.45
N SER A 93 -5.31 6.67 -11.69
CA SER A 93 -4.34 6.67 -12.77
C SER A 93 -3.50 7.94 -12.65
N TRP A 94 -2.18 7.79 -12.68
CA TRP A 94 -1.26 8.91 -12.50
C TRP A 94 -0.23 8.95 -13.62
N SER A 95 -0.15 10.07 -14.32
CA SER A 95 0.78 10.26 -15.43
C SER A 95 1.70 11.43 -15.14
N VAL A 96 2.99 11.24 -15.44
CA VAL A 96 4.00 12.29 -15.32
C VAL A 96 4.81 12.36 -16.60
N PRO A 97 5.43 13.49 -16.94
CA PRO A 97 6.33 13.54 -18.08
C PRO A 97 7.41 12.48 -17.95
N SER A 98 7.68 11.75 -19.04
CA SER A 98 8.60 10.61 -19.01
C SER A 98 9.97 10.99 -18.44
N GLY A 99 10.45 10.16 -17.53
CA GLY A 99 11.74 10.36 -16.87
C GLY A 99 11.70 11.24 -15.63
N THR A 100 10.53 11.82 -15.28
CA THR A 100 10.42 12.66 -14.09
C THR A 100 10.62 11.86 -12.81
N VAL A 101 10.10 10.62 -12.74
CA VAL A 101 10.17 9.78 -11.54
C VAL A 101 10.81 8.46 -11.90
N ARG A 102 11.72 8.00 -11.06
CA ARG A 102 12.31 6.66 -11.10
C ARG A 102 12.04 5.95 -9.80
N PHE A 103 11.60 4.70 -9.90
CA PHE A 103 11.41 3.83 -8.76
C PHE A 103 12.51 2.77 -8.78
N GLU A 104 13.36 2.80 -7.76
CA GLU A 104 14.44 1.83 -7.64
C GLU A 104 14.01 0.68 -6.73
N PRO A 105 14.38 -0.57 -7.06
CA PRO A 105 14.16 -1.68 -6.15
C PRO A 105 14.85 -1.42 -4.82
N SER A 106 14.15 -1.72 -3.72
CA SER A 106 14.69 -1.55 -2.39
C SER A 106 14.22 -2.70 -1.50
N ARG A 107 14.76 -2.76 -0.31
CA ARG A 107 14.34 -3.75 0.67
C ARG A 107 13.11 -3.22 1.41
N PHE A 108 11.99 -3.93 1.27
CA PHE A 108 10.79 -3.67 2.04
C PHE A 108 10.82 -4.45 3.35
N PRO A 109 10.31 -3.89 4.45
CA PRO A 109 10.17 -4.66 5.68
C PRO A 109 9.14 -5.79 5.51
N HIS A 110 9.41 -6.94 6.12
CA HIS A 110 8.51 -8.10 6.09
C HIS A 110 7.64 -8.19 7.35
N SER A 111 7.96 -7.38 8.36
CA SER A 111 7.28 -7.38 9.65
C SER A 111 7.57 -6.08 10.40
N MET A 112 6.86 -5.84 11.48
CA MET A 112 7.17 -4.71 12.36
C MET A 112 8.55 -4.85 13.02
N ALA A 113 9.01 -6.08 13.26
CA ALA A 113 10.37 -6.30 13.77
C ALA A 113 11.42 -5.75 12.78
N ASP A 114 11.20 -5.92 11.48
CA ASP A 114 12.09 -5.34 10.46
C ASP A 114 12.04 -3.80 10.46
N VAL A 115 10.86 -3.22 10.65
CA VAL A 115 10.68 -1.76 10.71
C VAL A 115 11.41 -1.18 11.91
N GLU A 116 11.27 -1.80 13.07
CA GLU A 116 11.90 -1.34 14.31
C GLU A 116 13.40 -1.57 14.29
N GLY A 117 13.84 -2.66 13.68
CA GLY A 117 15.23 -2.99 13.37
C GLY A 117 16.18 -2.99 14.54
N PRO A 118 17.43 -3.37 14.34
CA PRO A 118 18.48 -3.09 15.33
C PRO A 118 18.86 -1.61 15.30
#